data_2f9834f47ed8a0004031d05ccfb3d8a4
#
_entry.id   2f9834f47ed8a0004031d05ccfb3d8a4
#
_cell.length_a   1.000
_cell.length_b   1.000
_cell.length_c   1.000
_cell.angle_alpha   90.00
_cell.angle_beta   90.00
_cell.angle_gamma   90.00
#
_symmetry.space_group_name_H-M   'P 1'
#
loop_
_entity.id
_entity.type
_entity.pdbx_description
1 polymer ?
#
loop_
_entity_poly.entity_id
_entity_poly.type
_entity_poly.pdbx_seq_one_letter_code
_entity_poly.pdbx_strand_id
1 'polypeptide(L)'
;MYDTHAPTSRRSFLAASGGAATLGLAGCLGGGGGGLDELTVAHMPIYPDLQWYVMEGEGYFSDIDAEITGREFTDGPAIVQAFGGGDIDVAMFGIVPAMIVIDRGISAQVTAANIREPMGIMAEEPFHEPFEAEGGDAFATWAEENGRPFRFGTFPQGSVPDVLLRYWLQEIGVEPESNENVEIIEINGASAVWQAIANDEIDGTSIMEPVPTIAAEEGSSVTMLRTAAEILPGQPAAVTLMSDAVRGSPLAAQFLEQHVRATEFIDESPDATAQHVESGIGMPADRARRALDSPLSNFVTDPREIAEATPVFSEFAANNGQIDERLSNEAIFDYEAYDSL
;
A
#
# COMPACT_ATOMS: atom_id res chain seq x y z
N MET A 1 0.05 -58.70 -39.25
CA MET A 1 -0.88 -59.22 -38.25
C MET A 1 -1.37 -58.03 -37.48
N TYR A 2 -2.56 -57.56 -37.88
CA TYR A 2 -3.22 -56.40 -37.31
C TYR A 2 -4.07 -56.83 -36.14
N ASP A 3 -4.03 -56.14 -35.04
CA ASP A 3 -5.06 -56.26 -34.01
C ASP A 3 -5.57 -54.88 -33.60
N THR A 4 -6.82 -54.68 -33.90
CA THR A 4 -7.64 -53.49 -33.69
C THR A 4 -8.36 -53.62 -32.35
N HIS A 5 -8.20 -52.65 -31.46
CA HIS A 5 -9.12 -52.49 -30.33
C HIS A 5 -9.89 -51.17 -30.42
N ALA A 6 -11.20 -51.34 -30.50
CA ALA A 6 -12.21 -50.30 -30.56
C ALA A 6 -12.46 -49.65 -29.17
N PRO A 7 -12.99 -48.40 -29.13
CA PRO A 7 -13.21 -47.67 -27.88
C PRO A 7 -14.52 -48.03 -27.20
N THR A 8 -14.46 -48.26 -25.90
CA THR A 8 -15.66 -48.50 -25.06
C THR A 8 -16.29 -47.20 -24.63
N SER A 9 -17.58 -47.09 -25.00
CA SER A 9 -18.50 -46.01 -24.72
C SER A 9 -18.81 -45.81 -23.23
N ARG A 10 -18.76 -44.59 -22.78
CA ARG A 10 -19.26 -44.10 -21.48
C ARG A 10 -20.79 -43.94 -21.54
N ARG A 11 -21.57 -44.99 -21.31
CA ARG A 11 -23.00 -44.88 -21.02
C ARG A 11 -23.46 -46.24 -20.46
N SER A 12 -23.48 -46.36 -19.13
CA SER A 12 -24.35 -47.32 -18.42
C SER A 12 -23.93 -47.39 -16.94
N PHE A 13 -24.39 -46.45 -16.14
CA PHE A 13 -24.57 -46.64 -14.69
C PHE A 13 -25.69 -45.69 -14.21
N LEU A 14 -26.90 -46.08 -14.53
CA LEU A 14 -28.10 -45.59 -13.88
C LEU A 14 -29.07 -46.75 -13.79
N ALA A 15 -29.22 -47.30 -12.61
CA ALA A 15 -30.50 -47.77 -12.05
C ALA A 15 -30.25 -48.77 -10.89
N ALA A 16 -30.84 -48.42 -9.83
CA ALA A 16 -31.36 -49.24 -8.73
C ALA A 16 -30.70 -49.00 -7.37
N SER A 17 -31.40 -48.21 -6.52
CA SER A 17 -32.23 -48.79 -5.49
C SER A 17 -32.83 -47.67 -4.63
N GLY A 18 -34.14 -47.60 -4.60
CA GLY A 18 -34.92 -46.72 -3.68
C GLY A 18 -34.85 -47.28 -2.27
N GLY A 19 -34.80 -46.35 -1.32
CA GLY A 19 -34.95 -46.64 0.10
C GLY A 19 -35.31 -45.33 0.80
N ALA A 20 -36.63 -45.16 1.10
CA ALA A 20 -37.15 -44.03 1.84
C ALA A 20 -36.64 -44.06 3.28
N ALA A 21 -36.01 -42.95 3.69
CA ALA A 21 -35.93 -42.60 5.11
C ALA A 21 -36.15 -41.07 5.21
N THR A 22 -37.37 -40.74 5.48
CA THR A 22 -37.80 -39.42 6.00
C THR A 22 -37.33 -39.29 7.43
N LEU A 23 -36.32 -38.47 7.69
CA LEU A 23 -36.04 -37.97 9.02
C LEU A 23 -35.53 -36.51 8.92
N GLY A 24 -36.39 -35.60 9.37
CA GLY A 24 -36.03 -34.42 10.15
C GLY A 24 -35.24 -33.35 9.41
N LEU A 25 -35.89 -32.56 8.54
CA LEU A 25 -35.53 -31.15 8.34
C LEU A 25 -35.91 -30.39 9.65
N ALA A 26 -35.04 -30.50 10.65
CA ALA A 26 -34.98 -29.48 11.68
C ALA A 26 -34.21 -28.31 11.05
N GLY A 27 -34.99 -27.36 10.52
CA GLY A 27 -34.45 -26.08 10.08
C GLY A 27 -33.82 -25.37 11.28
N CYS A 28 -32.53 -25.21 11.24
CA CYS A 28 -31.87 -24.13 11.95
C CYS A 28 -32.15 -22.84 11.19
N LEU A 29 -33.38 -22.31 11.34
CA LEU A 29 -33.67 -20.90 11.24
C LEU A 29 -33.21 -20.28 12.56
N GLY A 30 -31.91 -20.31 12.81
CA GLY A 30 -31.24 -19.50 13.79
C GLY A 30 -30.75 -18.26 13.05
N GLY A 31 -31.58 -17.22 12.99
CA GLY A 31 -31.10 -15.86 12.87
C GLY A 31 -30.40 -15.52 14.19
N GLY A 32 -29.18 -15.99 14.33
CA GLY A 32 -28.23 -15.51 15.32
C GLY A 32 -27.28 -14.61 14.55
N GLY A 33 -27.17 -13.35 14.94
CA GLY A 33 -26.02 -12.55 14.63
C GLY A 33 -24.81 -13.25 15.26
N GLY A 34 -24.18 -14.16 14.52
CA GLY A 34 -22.85 -14.66 14.84
C GLY A 34 -21.94 -13.47 14.57
N GLY A 35 -21.43 -12.85 15.63
CA GLY A 35 -20.33 -11.90 15.51
C GLY A 35 -19.17 -12.60 14.81
N LEU A 36 -18.32 -11.85 14.17
CA LEU A 36 -17.04 -12.35 13.68
C LEU A 36 -16.20 -12.70 14.93
N ASP A 37 -15.85 -13.97 15.10
CA ASP A 37 -15.04 -14.43 16.23
C ASP A 37 -13.53 -14.34 15.90
N GLU A 38 -13.19 -14.15 14.63
CA GLU A 38 -11.81 -14.04 14.11
C GLU A 38 -11.77 -12.95 13.04
N LEU A 39 -10.66 -12.19 12.98
CA LEU A 39 -10.32 -11.26 11.90
C LEU A 39 -8.97 -11.64 11.29
N THR A 40 -8.96 -11.90 10.00
CA THR A 40 -7.73 -12.07 9.23
C THR A 40 -7.29 -10.71 8.69
N VAL A 41 -6.12 -10.23 9.17
CA VAL A 41 -5.55 -8.94 8.79
C VAL A 41 -4.35 -9.14 7.87
N ALA A 42 -4.48 -8.71 6.60
CA ALA A 42 -3.35 -8.64 5.69
C ALA A 42 -2.50 -7.40 5.97
N HIS A 43 -1.19 -7.56 5.97
CA HIS A 43 -0.24 -6.45 6.10
C HIS A 43 1.02 -6.71 5.28
N MET A 44 1.82 -5.65 5.07
CA MET A 44 3.10 -5.74 4.37
C MET A 44 4.24 -5.37 5.31
N PRO A 45 5.45 -5.98 5.17
CA PRO A 45 6.62 -5.60 5.96
C PRO A 45 7.24 -4.30 5.43
N ILE A 46 6.48 -3.21 5.50
CA ILE A 46 6.85 -1.87 5.01
C ILE A 46 6.71 -0.81 6.08
N TYR A 47 7.55 0.21 6.01
CA TYR A 47 7.56 1.32 6.95
C TYR A 47 6.19 2.05 7.06
N PRO A 48 5.40 2.28 5.99
CA PRO A 48 4.10 2.91 6.09
C PRO A 48 3.02 2.19 6.91
N ASP A 49 3.23 0.93 7.29
CA ASP A 49 2.27 0.10 8.04
C ASP A 49 2.70 -0.12 9.50
N LEU A 50 3.45 0.82 10.11
CA LEU A 50 4.00 0.66 11.46
C LEU A 50 2.96 0.47 12.55
N GLN A 51 1.74 0.96 12.38
CA GLN A 51 0.66 0.73 13.34
C GLN A 51 0.44 -0.76 13.59
N TRP A 52 0.52 -1.61 12.55
CA TRP A 52 0.42 -3.06 12.70
C TRP A 52 1.44 -3.60 13.72
N TYR A 53 2.72 -3.24 13.55
CA TYR A 53 3.80 -3.74 14.38
C TYR A 53 3.76 -3.20 15.82
N VAL A 54 3.26 -1.98 16.01
CA VAL A 54 3.01 -1.42 17.33
C VAL A 54 1.83 -2.14 17.99
N MET A 55 0.71 -2.35 17.29
CA MET A 55 -0.45 -3.08 17.83
C MET A 55 -0.06 -4.50 18.25
N GLU A 56 0.73 -5.19 17.45
CA GLU A 56 1.24 -6.53 17.75
C GLU A 56 2.21 -6.51 18.93
N GLY A 57 3.22 -5.63 18.90
CA GLY A 57 4.28 -5.57 19.91
C GLY A 57 3.80 -5.12 21.28
N GLU A 58 2.86 -4.19 21.35
CA GLU A 58 2.25 -3.70 22.59
C GLU A 58 1.06 -4.56 23.04
N GLY A 59 0.64 -5.57 22.23
CA GLY A 59 -0.43 -6.49 22.59
C GLY A 59 -1.83 -5.88 22.52
N TYR A 60 -2.03 -4.81 21.72
CA TYR A 60 -3.31 -4.10 21.62
C TYR A 60 -4.43 -4.96 21.00
N PHE A 61 -4.08 -6.02 20.28
CA PHE A 61 -5.07 -6.97 19.75
C PHE A 61 -5.88 -7.67 20.83
N SER A 62 -5.39 -7.73 22.07
CA SER A 62 -6.14 -8.30 23.21
C SER A 62 -7.37 -7.46 23.62
N ASP A 63 -7.45 -6.21 23.19
CA ASP A 63 -8.55 -5.29 23.48
C ASP A 63 -9.65 -5.35 22.38
N ILE A 64 -9.52 -6.25 21.40
CA ILE A 64 -10.50 -6.51 20.33
C ILE A 64 -11.24 -7.80 20.65
N ASP A 65 -12.58 -7.78 20.56
CA ASP A 65 -13.45 -8.93 20.87
C ASP A 65 -13.46 -10.00 19.74
N ALA A 66 -12.30 -10.22 19.10
CA ALA A 66 -12.07 -11.25 18.08
C ALA A 66 -10.62 -11.74 18.13
N GLU A 67 -10.37 -12.97 17.69
CA GLU A 67 -9.00 -13.44 17.47
C GLU A 67 -8.41 -12.74 16.23
N ILE A 68 -7.26 -12.09 16.39
CA ILE A 68 -6.58 -11.39 15.29
C ILE A 68 -5.49 -12.30 14.72
N THR A 69 -5.66 -12.69 13.45
CA THR A 69 -4.68 -13.48 12.68
C THR A 69 -4.02 -12.59 11.62
N GLY A 70 -2.74 -12.26 11.83
CA GLY A 70 -1.93 -11.53 10.84
C GLY A 70 -1.50 -12.42 9.68
N ARG A 71 -1.62 -11.91 8.45
CA ARG A 71 -1.05 -12.52 7.23
C ARG A 71 -0.15 -11.53 6.52
N GLU A 72 1.13 -11.84 6.51
CA GLU A 72 2.12 -11.03 5.81
C GLU A 72 2.13 -11.33 4.31
N PHE A 73 2.19 -10.29 3.51
CA PHE A 73 2.28 -10.34 2.05
C PHE A 73 3.47 -9.50 1.56
N THR A 74 4.08 -9.92 0.46
CA THR A 74 5.22 -9.22 -0.14
C THR A 74 4.83 -8.05 -1.02
N ASP A 75 3.57 -8.00 -1.50
CA ASP A 75 3.09 -6.97 -2.41
C ASP A 75 1.56 -6.78 -2.36
N GLY A 76 1.11 -5.61 -2.82
CA GLY A 76 -0.31 -5.26 -2.87
C GLY A 76 -1.17 -6.14 -3.78
N PRO A 77 -0.74 -6.52 -4.99
CA PRO A 77 -1.47 -7.44 -5.85
C PRO A 77 -1.82 -8.78 -5.19
N ALA A 78 -0.93 -9.34 -4.38
CA ALA A 78 -1.21 -10.57 -3.62
C ALA A 78 -2.32 -10.36 -2.58
N ILE A 79 -2.33 -9.21 -1.89
CA ILE A 79 -3.41 -8.83 -0.97
C ILE A 79 -4.74 -8.69 -1.72
N VAL A 80 -4.75 -8.01 -2.88
CA VAL A 80 -5.95 -7.86 -3.71
C VAL A 80 -6.55 -9.21 -4.10
N GLN A 81 -5.72 -10.20 -4.44
CA GLN A 81 -6.18 -11.56 -4.77
C GLN A 81 -6.76 -12.27 -3.55
N ALA A 82 -6.09 -12.20 -2.40
CA ALA A 82 -6.54 -12.83 -1.17
C ALA A 82 -7.85 -12.20 -0.65
N PHE A 83 -7.97 -10.88 -0.73
CA PHE A 83 -9.18 -10.15 -0.37
C PHE A 83 -10.35 -10.55 -1.26
N GLY A 84 -10.11 -10.66 -2.58
CA GLY A 84 -11.10 -11.13 -3.56
C GLY A 84 -11.53 -12.59 -3.35
N GLY A 85 -10.69 -13.40 -2.73
CA GLY A 85 -11.01 -14.78 -2.32
C GLY A 85 -11.88 -14.86 -1.06
N GLY A 86 -12.05 -13.77 -0.33
CA GLY A 86 -12.74 -13.74 0.97
C GLY A 86 -11.90 -14.29 2.13
N ASP A 87 -10.57 -14.33 1.95
CA ASP A 87 -9.62 -14.84 2.95
C ASP A 87 -9.11 -13.73 3.89
N ILE A 88 -9.48 -12.48 3.65
CA ILE A 88 -9.01 -11.28 4.35
C ILE A 88 -10.21 -10.43 4.76
N ASP A 89 -10.21 -9.98 6.00
CA ASP A 89 -11.23 -9.11 6.59
C ASP A 89 -10.79 -7.65 6.65
N VAL A 90 -9.52 -7.43 6.96
CA VAL A 90 -8.86 -6.12 7.06
C VAL A 90 -7.54 -6.17 6.29
N ALA A 91 -7.17 -5.10 5.61
CA ALA A 91 -5.87 -5.00 4.94
C ALA A 91 -5.21 -3.64 5.21
N MET A 92 -3.94 -3.67 5.60
CA MET A 92 -3.07 -2.51 5.74
C MET A 92 -2.06 -2.53 4.58
N PHE A 93 -2.21 -1.61 3.62
CA PHE A 93 -1.44 -1.62 2.37
C PHE A 93 -1.64 -0.33 1.57
N GLY A 94 -1.09 -0.26 0.35
CA GLY A 94 -1.16 0.95 -0.47
C GLY A 94 -2.58 1.33 -0.93
N ILE A 95 -2.84 2.63 -1.08
CA ILE A 95 -4.14 3.18 -1.52
C ILE A 95 -4.53 2.67 -2.93
N VAL A 96 -3.59 2.52 -3.87
CA VAL A 96 -3.91 2.07 -5.24
C VAL A 96 -4.42 0.62 -5.24
N PRO A 97 -3.76 -0.38 -4.64
CA PRO A 97 -4.33 -1.71 -4.53
C PRO A 97 -5.66 -1.74 -3.71
N ALA A 98 -5.89 -0.82 -2.75
CA ALA A 98 -7.19 -0.70 -2.10
C ALA A 98 -8.29 -0.27 -3.09
N MET A 99 -8.00 0.70 -3.97
CA MET A 99 -8.90 1.09 -5.05
C MET A 99 -9.20 -0.08 -6.01
N ILE A 100 -8.21 -0.91 -6.33
CA ILE A 100 -8.41 -2.11 -7.18
C ILE A 100 -9.36 -3.11 -6.52
N VAL A 101 -9.30 -3.30 -5.19
CA VAL A 101 -10.27 -4.15 -4.46
C VAL A 101 -11.69 -3.62 -4.66
N ILE A 102 -11.87 -2.30 -4.46
CA ILE A 102 -13.18 -1.63 -4.57
C ILE A 102 -13.71 -1.69 -6.01
N ASP A 103 -12.88 -1.36 -7.01
CA ASP A 103 -13.23 -1.37 -8.43
C ASP A 103 -13.68 -2.76 -8.92
N ARG A 104 -13.12 -3.83 -8.38
CA ARG A 104 -13.54 -5.21 -8.65
C ARG A 104 -14.91 -5.57 -8.06
N GLY A 105 -15.58 -4.62 -7.39
CA GLY A 105 -16.89 -4.82 -6.78
C GLY A 105 -16.84 -5.64 -5.50
N ILE A 106 -15.68 -5.73 -4.86
CA ILE A 106 -15.55 -6.34 -3.54
C ILE A 106 -16.03 -5.31 -2.53
N SER A 107 -16.99 -5.73 -1.68
CA SER A 107 -17.61 -4.87 -0.68
C SER A 107 -16.64 -4.55 0.46
N ALA A 108 -15.85 -3.49 0.29
CA ALA A 108 -14.86 -2.99 1.23
C ALA A 108 -14.65 -1.49 1.02
N GLN A 109 -14.25 -0.78 2.06
CA GLN A 109 -13.85 0.63 1.98
C GLN A 109 -12.69 0.93 2.93
N VAL A 110 -11.96 2.00 2.62
CA VAL A 110 -10.91 2.54 3.48
C VAL A 110 -11.53 3.20 4.70
N THR A 111 -11.13 2.76 5.89
CA THR A 111 -11.62 3.25 7.17
C THR A 111 -10.61 4.07 7.95
N ALA A 112 -9.31 3.94 7.64
CA ALA A 112 -8.24 4.77 8.19
C ALA A 112 -7.15 5.04 7.17
N ALA A 113 -6.47 6.17 7.32
CA ALA A 113 -5.16 6.41 6.75
C ALA A 113 -4.08 5.87 7.70
N ASN A 114 -2.99 5.32 7.17
CA ASN A 114 -1.88 4.88 8.03
C ASN A 114 -0.77 5.95 8.06
N ILE A 115 -0.51 6.57 6.92
CA ILE A 115 0.51 7.61 6.75
C ILE A 115 0.12 8.52 5.59
N ARG A 116 0.44 9.80 5.68
CA ARG A 116 0.30 10.76 4.59
C ARG A 116 1.65 11.38 4.22
N GLU A 117 1.79 11.75 2.95
CA GLU A 117 2.97 12.47 2.42
C GLU A 117 4.32 11.78 2.72
N PRO A 118 4.40 10.41 2.73
CA PRO A 118 5.64 9.74 3.12
C PRO A 118 6.69 9.70 2.02
N MET A 119 6.38 10.21 0.83
CA MET A 119 7.27 10.15 -0.32
C MET A 119 8.14 11.39 -0.43
N GLY A 120 9.35 11.19 -0.96
CA GLY A 120 10.24 12.26 -1.37
C GLY A 120 10.77 12.02 -2.77
N ILE A 121 10.88 13.09 -3.57
CA ILE A 121 11.66 13.11 -4.79
C ILE A 121 13.09 13.43 -4.38
N MET A 122 13.99 12.50 -4.60
CA MET A 122 15.42 12.65 -4.37
C MET A 122 16.15 12.74 -5.72
N ALA A 123 17.21 13.53 -5.78
CA ALA A 123 18.05 13.68 -6.96
C ALA A 123 19.50 13.92 -6.56
N GLU A 124 20.43 13.68 -7.50
CA GLU A 124 21.82 14.04 -7.30
C GLU A 124 21.98 15.53 -7.02
N GLU A 125 22.82 15.90 -6.03
CA GLU A 125 23.07 17.30 -5.66
C GLU A 125 23.44 18.22 -6.85
N PRO A 126 24.24 17.80 -7.86
CA PRO A 126 24.52 18.63 -9.02
C PRO A 126 23.28 19.02 -9.83
N PHE A 127 22.19 18.27 -9.74
CA PHE A 127 20.93 18.57 -10.43
C PHE A 127 20.08 19.64 -9.70
N HIS A 128 20.29 19.85 -8.39
CA HIS A 128 19.44 20.72 -7.58
C HIS A 128 19.47 22.19 -8.04
N GLU A 129 20.67 22.78 -8.22
CA GLU A 129 20.80 24.18 -8.64
C GLU A 129 20.22 24.43 -10.04
N PRO A 130 20.51 23.62 -11.07
CA PRO A 130 19.83 23.71 -12.37
C PRO A 130 18.30 23.61 -12.26
N PHE A 131 17.81 22.65 -11.47
CA PHE A 131 16.37 22.46 -11.29
C PHE A 131 15.69 23.67 -10.62
N GLU A 132 16.29 24.27 -9.61
CA GLU A 132 15.74 25.49 -8.98
C GLU A 132 15.71 26.69 -9.95
N ALA A 133 16.64 26.75 -10.90
CA ALA A 133 16.73 27.83 -11.87
C ALA A 133 15.82 27.64 -13.09
N GLU A 134 15.66 26.43 -13.58
CA GLU A 134 15.08 26.11 -14.89
C GLU A 134 13.82 25.24 -14.80
N GLY A 135 13.49 24.70 -13.60
CA GLY A 135 12.37 23.78 -13.45
C GLY A 135 12.53 22.52 -14.29
N GLY A 136 11.48 22.14 -15.02
CA GLY A 136 11.49 20.95 -15.90
C GLY A 136 12.51 21.00 -17.04
N ASP A 137 12.94 22.18 -17.47
CA ASP A 137 13.94 22.34 -18.54
C ASP A 137 15.35 21.84 -18.09
N ALA A 138 15.61 21.76 -16.80
CA ALA A 138 16.86 21.23 -16.24
C ALA A 138 17.17 19.80 -16.68
N PHE A 139 16.15 18.98 -17.02
CA PHE A 139 16.38 17.63 -17.54
C PHE A 139 17.05 17.64 -18.92
N ALA A 140 16.77 18.63 -19.76
CA ALA A 140 17.43 18.79 -21.05
C ALA A 140 18.90 19.22 -20.85
N THR A 141 19.14 20.16 -19.95
CA THR A 141 20.51 20.60 -19.57
C THR A 141 21.32 19.39 -19.04
N TRP A 142 20.73 18.61 -18.13
CA TRP A 142 21.35 17.39 -17.60
C TRP A 142 21.70 16.38 -18.70
N ALA A 143 20.76 16.12 -19.62
CA ALA A 143 20.98 15.17 -20.71
C ALA A 143 22.07 15.60 -21.67
N GLU A 144 22.21 16.90 -21.97
CA GLU A 144 23.28 17.45 -22.78
C GLU A 144 24.66 17.28 -22.10
N GLU A 145 24.75 17.57 -20.80
CA GLU A 145 25.99 17.49 -20.02
C GLU A 145 26.46 16.05 -19.80
N ASN A 146 25.53 15.11 -19.58
CA ASN A 146 25.84 13.72 -19.24
C ASN A 146 25.77 12.76 -20.44
N GLY A 147 25.25 13.21 -21.60
CA GLY A 147 25.11 12.41 -22.83
C GLY A 147 24.07 11.29 -22.70
N ARG A 148 23.13 11.38 -21.77
CA ARG A 148 22.08 10.40 -21.50
C ARG A 148 20.91 11.05 -20.72
N PRO A 149 19.70 10.46 -20.75
CA PRO A 149 18.58 10.95 -19.94
C PRO A 149 18.87 10.87 -18.43
N PHE A 150 18.14 11.68 -17.65
CA PHE A 150 18.07 11.57 -16.20
C PHE A 150 17.27 10.32 -15.81
N ARG A 151 17.86 9.43 -15.03
CA ARG A 151 17.27 8.13 -14.68
C ARG A 151 16.63 8.20 -13.29
N PHE A 152 15.31 8.11 -13.23
CA PHE A 152 14.60 7.90 -11.99
C PHE A 152 14.38 6.40 -11.75
N GLY A 153 14.83 5.89 -10.60
CA GLY A 153 14.44 4.56 -10.12
C GLY A 153 13.28 4.68 -9.15
N THR A 154 12.19 3.93 -9.36
CA THR A 154 11.04 3.93 -8.46
C THR A 154 10.36 2.56 -8.47
N PHE A 155 9.38 2.35 -7.61
CA PHE A 155 8.60 1.11 -7.58
C PHE A 155 7.82 0.93 -8.89
N PRO A 156 7.32 -0.29 -9.19
CA PRO A 156 6.62 -0.58 -10.43
C PRO A 156 5.46 0.38 -10.71
N GLN A 157 5.13 0.51 -11.98
CA GLN A 157 4.09 1.41 -12.48
C GLN A 157 2.77 1.24 -11.70
N GLY A 158 2.21 2.37 -11.27
CA GLY A 158 0.99 2.46 -10.49
C GLY A 158 1.17 2.23 -8.99
N SER A 159 2.38 2.01 -8.51
CA SER A 159 2.68 2.13 -7.09
C SER A 159 2.60 3.58 -6.63
N VAL A 160 2.44 3.79 -5.33
CA VAL A 160 2.36 5.15 -4.76
C VAL A 160 3.58 6.02 -5.12
N PRO A 161 4.83 5.55 -5.03
CA PRO A 161 6.00 6.33 -5.45
C PRO A 161 6.00 6.66 -6.95
N ASP A 162 5.60 5.72 -7.80
CA ASP A 162 5.52 5.94 -9.25
C ASP A 162 4.46 6.98 -9.61
N VAL A 163 3.27 6.90 -9.01
CA VAL A 163 2.19 7.87 -9.25
C VAL A 163 2.64 9.27 -8.85
N LEU A 164 3.26 9.44 -7.67
CA LEU A 164 3.74 10.75 -7.24
C LEU A 164 4.83 11.30 -8.19
N LEU A 165 5.78 10.46 -8.62
CA LEU A 165 6.83 10.86 -9.56
C LEU A 165 6.23 11.38 -10.87
N ARG A 166 5.31 10.62 -11.46
CA ARG A 166 4.67 10.99 -12.74
C ARG A 166 3.83 12.23 -12.59
N TYR A 167 3.06 12.35 -11.51
CA TYR A 167 2.29 13.54 -11.20
C TYR A 167 3.20 14.77 -11.08
N TRP A 168 4.28 14.68 -10.30
CA TRP A 168 5.23 15.78 -10.13
C TRP A 168 5.89 16.19 -11.47
N LEU A 169 6.33 15.22 -12.29
CA LEU A 169 6.91 15.49 -13.60
C LEU A 169 5.92 16.25 -14.50
N GLN A 170 4.65 15.84 -14.52
CA GLN A 170 3.59 16.53 -15.28
C GLN A 170 3.35 17.95 -14.77
N GLU A 171 3.30 18.18 -13.46
CA GLU A 171 3.12 19.50 -12.86
C GLU A 171 4.24 20.48 -13.23
N ILE A 172 5.45 19.99 -13.44
CA ILE A 172 6.58 20.81 -13.90
C ILE A 172 6.75 20.84 -15.43
N GLY A 173 5.76 20.36 -16.18
CA GLY A 173 5.73 20.38 -17.65
C GLY A 173 6.56 19.30 -18.35
N VAL A 174 6.92 18.23 -17.65
CA VAL A 174 7.66 17.10 -18.19
C VAL A 174 6.71 15.92 -18.39
N GLU A 175 6.45 15.53 -19.64
CA GLU A 175 5.62 14.35 -19.96
C GLU A 175 6.46 13.07 -19.85
N PRO A 176 6.33 12.26 -18.78
CA PRO A 176 7.26 11.18 -18.50
C PRO A 176 7.31 10.07 -19.56
N GLU A 177 6.19 9.87 -20.29
CA GLU A 177 6.09 8.83 -21.33
C GLU A 177 6.74 9.21 -22.66
N SER A 178 6.97 10.51 -22.92
CA SER A 178 7.44 11.01 -24.21
C SER A 178 8.67 11.90 -24.13
N ASN A 179 9.14 12.24 -22.93
CA ASN A 179 10.30 13.09 -22.76
C ASN A 179 11.60 12.26 -22.88
N GLU A 180 12.39 12.57 -23.90
CA GLU A 180 13.65 11.86 -24.17
C GLU A 180 14.76 12.12 -23.16
N ASN A 181 14.60 13.13 -22.29
CA ASN A 181 15.58 13.53 -21.29
C ASN A 181 15.32 12.90 -19.92
N VAL A 182 14.23 12.14 -19.75
CA VAL A 182 13.87 11.44 -18.51
C VAL A 182 13.59 9.98 -18.81
N GLU A 183 14.16 9.09 -17.99
CA GLU A 183 13.90 7.65 -18.02
C GLU A 183 13.41 7.19 -16.64
N ILE A 184 12.31 6.45 -16.58
CA ILE A 184 11.79 5.85 -15.35
C ILE A 184 12.10 4.36 -15.37
N ILE A 185 12.86 3.90 -14.37
CA ILE A 185 13.30 2.51 -14.20
C ILE A 185 12.51 1.89 -13.04
N GLU A 186 11.79 0.81 -13.32
CA GLU A 186 11.06 0.07 -12.30
C GLU A 186 12.01 -0.78 -11.45
N ILE A 187 11.99 -0.58 -10.14
CA ILE A 187 12.82 -1.28 -9.17
C ILE A 187 11.94 -1.80 -8.02
N ASN A 188 11.98 -3.10 -7.74
CA ASN A 188 11.19 -3.70 -6.67
C ASN A 188 11.90 -3.63 -5.31
N GLY A 189 11.30 -2.89 -4.38
CA GLY A 189 11.71 -2.84 -2.98
C GLY A 189 12.74 -1.76 -2.66
N ALA A 190 12.61 -1.18 -1.47
CA ALA A 190 13.44 -0.07 -0.99
C ALA A 190 14.95 -0.40 -0.97
N SER A 191 15.31 -1.62 -0.59
CA SER A 191 16.71 -2.07 -0.60
C SER A 191 17.32 -2.08 -1.99
N ALA A 192 16.55 -2.45 -3.03
CA ALA A 192 17.03 -2.46 -4.40
C ALA A 192 17.16 -1.03 -4.95
N VAL A 193 16.25 -0.12 -4.61
CA VAL A 193 16.36 1.32 -4.94
C VAL A 193 17.61 1.89 -4.30
N TRP A 194 17.87 1.62 -3.02
CA TRP A 194 19.10 2.04 -2.37
C TRP A 194 20.38 1.51 -3.06
N GLN A 195 20.37 0.22 -3.44
CA GLN A 195 21.51 -0.36 -4.16
C GLN A 195 21.75 0.32 -5.51
N ALA A 196 20.67 0.65 -6.24
CA ALA A 196 20.77 1.36 -7.51
C ALA A 196 21.36 2.78 -7.34
N ILE A 197 20.98 3.50 -6.26
CA ILE A 197 21.60 4.77 -5.86
C ILE A 197 23.10 4.57 -5.58
N ALA A 198 23.43 3.61 -4.71
CA ALA A 198 24.80 3.37 -4.27
C ALA A 198 25.75 2.90 -5.38
N ASN A 199 25.22 2.39 -6.50
CA ASN A 199 25.97 1.94 -7.67
C ASN A 199 25.92 2.93 -8.84
N ASP A 200 25.38 4.14 -8.67
CA ASP A 200 25.20 5.16 -9.72
C ASP A 200 24.39 4.64 -10.92
N GLU A 201 23.46 3.71 -10.68
CA GLU A 201 22.56 3.14 -11.72
C GLU A 201 21.38 4.07 -12.00
N ILE A 202 20.99 4.91 -11.04
CA ILE A 202 19.94 5.94 -11.12
C ILE A 202 20.45 7.28 -10.59
N ASP A 203 19.88 8.36 -11.10
CA ASP A 203 20.25 9.74 -10.76
C ASP A 203 19.28 10.37 -9.76
N GLY A 204 18.11 9.76 -9.60
CA GLY A 204 17.09 10.17 -8.65
C GLY A 204 16.07 9.09 -8.39
N THR A 205 15.17 9.36 -7.45
CA THR A 205 14.11 8.41 -7.06
C THR A 205 12.91 9.13 -6.48
N SER A 206 11.75 8.51 -6.58
CA SER A 206 10.59 8.79 -5.71
C SER A 206 10.46 7.65 -4.74
N ILE A 207 10.60 7.92 -3.45
CA ILE A 207 10.70 6.85 -2.44
C ILE A 207 10.29 7.35 -1.04
N MET A 208 9.99 6.40 -0.15
CA MET A 208 9.73 6.62 1.27
C MET A 208 10.92 6.21 2.13
N GLU A 209 10.81 6.43 3.44
CA GLU A 209 11.74 5.84 4.41
C GLU A 209 11.80 4.30 4.27
N PRO A 210 12.94 3.66 4.48
CA PRO A 210 14.18 4.19 5.05
C PRO A 210 15.22 4.71 4.04
N VAL A 211 14.92 4.79 2.75
CA VAL A 211 15.95 5.13 1.74
C VAL A 211 16.53 6.54 1.94
N PRO A 212 15.73 7.59 2.21
CA PRO A 212 16.27 8.91 2.52
C PRO A 212 17.20 8.92 3.74
N THR A 213 16.83 8.22 4.81
CA THR A 213 17.68 8.09 6.01
C THR A 213 18.98 7.36 5.70
N ILE A 214 18.95 6.25 4.94
CA ILE A 214 20.12 5.49 4.54
C ILE A 214 21.05 6.37 3.67
N ALA A 215 20.48 7.09 2.70
CA ALA A 215 21.27 7.98 1.83
C ALA A 215 22.01 9.05 2.63
N ALA A 216 21.34 9.66 3.61
CA ALA A 216 21.95 10.64 4.49
C ALA A 216 23.06 10.03 5.39
N GLU A 217 22.85 8.83 5.94
CA GLU A 217 23.84 8.11 6.75
C GLU A 217 25.10 7.74 5.98
N GLU A 218 24.94 7.29 4.74
CA GLU A 218 26.04 6.86 3.89
C GLU A 218 26.71 8.02 3.12
N GLY A 219 26.19 9.25 3.27
CA GLY A 219 26.75 10.44 2.61
C GLY A 219 26.57 10.41 1.09
N SER A 220 25.42 9.90 0.63
CA SER A 220 25.06 9.87 -0.78
C SER A 220 24.95 11.27 -1.37
N SER A 221 25.31 11.41 -2.66
CA SER A 221 25.03 12.62 -3.45
C SER A 221 23.55 12.75 -3.85
N VAL A 222 22.77 11.67 -3.77
CA VAL A 222 21.33 11.69 -4.02
C VAL A 222 20.62 12.12 -2.74
N THR A 223 20.12 13.34 -2.74
CA THR A 223 19.52 13.99 -1.57
C THR A 223 18.10 14.47 -1.86
N MET A 224 17.35 14.91 -0.84
CA MET A 224 15.96 15.34 -0.98
C MET A 224 15.87 16.59 -1.85
N LEU A 225 15.14 16.50 -2.97
CA LEU A 225 14.82 17.62 -3.86
C LEU A 225 13.46 18.23 -3.53
N ARG A 226 12.42 17.40 -3.36
CA ARG A 226 11.06 17.79 -2.99
C ARG A 226 10.40 16.73 -2.11
N THR A 227 9.61 17.16 -1.16
CA THR A 227 8.75 16.27 -0.37
C THR A 227 7.37 16.14 -1.02
N ALA A 228 6.66 15.05 -0.72
CA ALA A 228 5.27 14.89 -1.17
C ALA A 228 4.36 16.01 -0.65
N ALA A 229 4.60 16.50 0.56
CA ALA A 229 3.86 17.63 1.13
C ALA A 229 3.98 18.93 0.29
N GLU A 230 5.12 19.15 -0.36
CA GLU A 230 5.33 20.29 -1.27
C GLU A 230 4.68 20.09 -2.64
N ILE A 231 4.58 18.82 -3.10
CA ILE A 231 4.05 18.47 -4.43
C ILE A 231 2.54 18.30 -4.39
N LEU A 232 2.03 17.54 -3.45
CA LEU A 232 0.63 17.15 -3.33
C LEU A 232 0.25 17.05 -1.84
N PRO A 233 -0.09 18.17 -1.19
CA PRO A 233 -0.50 18.15 0.22
C PRO A 233 -1.62 17.13 0.48
N GLY A 234 -1.51 16.34 1.54
CA GLY A 234 -2.43 15.24 1.83
C GLY A 234 -2.20 13.98 0.97
N GLN A 235 -1.04 13.84 0.32
CA GLN A 235 -0.72 12.71 -0.54
C GLN A 235 -0.97 11.38 0.19
N PRO A 236 -1.88 10.50 -0.34
CA PRO A 236 -2.20 9.22 0.26
C PRO A 236 -1.09 8.20 -0.01
N ALA A 237 -0.86 7.30 0.95
CA ALA A 237 0.09 6.20 0.71
C ALA A 237 -0.46 4.86 1.21
N ALA A 238 -0.23 4.51 2.47
CA ALA A 238 -0.80 3.32 3.06
C ALA A 238 -2.10 3.64 3.80
N VAL A 239 -3.03 2.70 3.75
CA VAL A 239 -4.39 2.81 4.31
C VAL A 239 -4.82 1.49 4.94
N THR A 240 -5.83 1.57 5.81
CA THR A 240 -6.54 0.42 6.35
C THR A 240 -7.87 0.27 5.63
N LEU A 241 -8.02 -0.84 4.90
CA LEU A 241 -9.24 -1.25 4.19
C LEU A 241 -9.96 -2.31 5.01
N MET A 242 -11.27 -2.17 5.19
CA MET A 242 -12.10 -3.16 5.88
C MET A 242 -13.23 -3.68 4.98
N SER A 243 -13.53 -4.97 5.08
CA SER A 243 -14.72 -5.57 4.46
C SER A 243 -16.02 -5.02 5.07
N ASP A 244 -17.12 -5.07 4.30
CA ASP A 244 -18.45 -4.66 4.80
C ASP A 244 -18.88 -5.46 6.05
N ALA A 245 -18.45 -6.73 6.16
CA ALA A 245 -18.73 -7.55 7.32
C ALA A 245 -18.11 -6.97 8.60
N VAL A 246 -16.85 -6.53 8.52
CA VAL A 246 -16.17 -5.88 9.65
C VAL A 246 -16.79 -4.51 9.92
N ARG A 247 -16.96 -3.68 8.89
CA ARG A 247 -17.51 -2.32 9.01
C ARG A 247 -18.90 -2.28 9.62
N GLY A 248 -19.73 -3.29 9.32
CA GLY A 248 -21.07 -3.45 9.90
C GLY A 248 -21.09 -4.05 11.31
N SER A 249 -19.93 -4.29 11.93
CA SER A 249 -19.79 -4.90 13.26
C SER A 249 -19.13 -3.97 14.27
N PRO A 250 -19.25 -4.22 15.58
CA PRO A 250 -18.51 -3.45 16.59
C PRO A 250 -16.97 -3.58 16.48
N LEU A 251 -16.49 -4.59 15.77
CA LEU A 251 -15.05 -4.84 15.61
C LEU A 251 -14.35 -3.75 14.80
N ALA A 252 -15.07 -3.06 13.91
CA ALA A 252 -14.51 -1.93 13.18
C ALA A 252 -14.02 -0.82 14.12
N ALA A 253 -14.90 -0.38 15.05
CA ALA A 253 -14.53 0.63 16.04
C ALA A 253 -13.39 0.15 16.95
N GLN A 254 -13.48 -1.09 17.45
CA GLN A 254 -12.44 -1.66 18.30
C GLN A 254 -11.08 -1.71 17.59
N PHE A 255 -11.03 -2.14 16.33
CA PHE A 255 -9.79 -2.15 15.55
C PHE A 255 -9.25 -0.73 15.32
N LEU A 256 -10.12 0.21 14.96
CA LEU A 256 -9.73 1.61 14.74
C LEU A 256 -9.26 2.29 16.03
N GLU A 257 -9.86 2.01 17.18
CA GLU A 257 -9.37 2.48 18.50
C GLU A 257 -7.91 2.04 18.73
N GLN A 258 -7.58 0.78 18.41
CA GLN A 258 -6.20 0.30 18.57
C GLN A 258 -5.26 0.88 17.49
N HIS A 259 -5.76 1.13 16.28
CA HIS A 259 -5.00 1.82 15.24
C HIS A 259 -4.67 3.27 15.64
N VAL A 260 -5.64 4.01 16.19
CA VAL A 260 -5.41 5.37 16.76
C VAL A 260 -4.37 5.32 17.85
N ARG A 261 -4.55 4.41 18.82
CA ARG A 261 -3.61 4.23 19.93
C ARG A 261 -2.19 3.89 19.46
N ALA A 262 -2.06 3.08 18.40
CA ALA A 262 -0.77 2.76 17.81
C ALA A 262 -0.13 3.98 17.14
N THR A 263 -0.92 4.82 16.47
CA THR A 263 -0.42 6.06 15.86
C THR A 263 0.05 7.04 16.93
N GLU A 264 -0.72 7.23 18.01
CA GLU A 264 -0.29 8.05 19.17
C GLU A 264 1.00 7.50 19.80
N PHE A 265 1.12 6.17 19.94
CA PHE A 265 2.33 5.53 20.46
C PHE A 265 3.56 5.78 19.59
N ILE A 266 3.40 5.77 18.26
CA ILE A 266 4.50 6.08 17.33
C ILE A 266 5.07 7.47 17.62
N ASP A 267 4.21 8.47 17.82
CA ASP A 267 4.61 9.85 18.08
C ASP A 267 5.17 10.04 19.52
N GLU A 268 4.52 9.44 20.51
CA GLU A 268 4.86 9.65 21.92
C GLU A 268 6.05 8.79 22.41
N SER A 269 6.30 7.64 21.75
CA SER A 269 7.28 6.64 22.17
C SER A 269 8.19 6.18 21.02
N PRO A 270 8.89 7.11 20.33
CA PRO A 270 9.65 6.77 19.13
C PRO A 270 10.80 5.77 19.37
N ASP A 271 11.39 5.74 20.55
CA ASP A 271 12.45 4.77 20.90
C ASP A 271 11.87 3.34 21.04
N ALA A 272 10.68 3.18 21.62
CA ALA A 272 10.00 1.90 21.69
C ALA A 272 9.45 1.48 20.32
N THR A 273 8.89 2.42 19.57
CA THR A 273 8.47 2.20 18.18
C THR A 273 9.62 1.67 17.32
N ALA A 274 10.82 2.23 17.46
CA ALA A 274 12.00 1.76 16.73
C ALA A 274 12.35 0.29 17.03
N GLN A 275 12.10 -0.21 18.24
CA GLN A 275 12.28 -1.63 18.59
C GLN A 275 11.22 -2.52 17.91
N HIS A 276 9.97 -2.05 17.79
CA HIS A 276 8.93 -2.75 17.03
C HIS A 276 9.24 -2.78 15.54
N VAL A 277 9.78 -1.69 14.99
CA VAL A 277 10.26 -1.62 13.59
C VAL A 277 11.38 -2.64 13.34
N GLU A 278 12.37 -2.73 14.25
CA GLU A 278 13.44 -3.72 14.12
C GLU A 278 12.90 -5.16 14.17
N SER A 279 11.99 -5.43 15.08
CA SER A 279 11.40 -6.76 15.24
C SER A 279 10.49 -7.14 14.07
N GLY A 280 9.72 -6.19 13.52
CA GLY A 280 8.70 -6.41 12.50
C GLY A 280 9.26 -6.40 11.08
N ILE A 281 10.04 -5.39 10.70
CA ILE A 281 10.53 -5.24 9.32
C ILE A 281 12.05 -5.38 9.18
N GLY A 282 12.76 -5.67 10.28
CA GLY A 282 14.20 -5.94 10.24
C GLY A 282 15.08 -4.70 10.03
N MET A 283 14.52 -3.49 10.16
CA MET A 283 15.31 -2.26 10.10
C MET A 283 15.97 -2.04 11.47
N PRO A 284 17.30 -1.84 11.56
CA PRO A 284 17.97 -1.59 12.83
C PRO A 284 17.31 -0.44 13.62
N ALA A 285 17.09 -0.62 14.93
CA ALA A 285 16.34 0.31 15.75
C ALA A 285 16.90 1.74 15.74
N ASP A 286 18.23 1.90 15.68
CA ASP A 286 18.88 3.20 15.61
C ASP A 286 18.60 3.93 14.28
N ARG A 287 18.47 3.19 13.17
CA ARG A 287 18.05 3.73 11.87
C ARG A 287 16.55 4.04 11.87
N ALA A 288 15.73 3.12 12.40
CA ALA A 288 14.29 3.33 12.54
C ALA A 288 14.00 4.60 13.36
N ARG A 289 14.76 4.82 14.44
CA ARG A 289 14.62 6.03 15.26
C ARG A 289 14.91 7.32 14.48
N ARG A 290 15.94 7.32 13.62
CA ARG A 290 16.22 8.48 12.74
C ARG A 290 15.15 8.66 11.66
N ALA A 291 14.65 7.56 11.08
CA ALA A 291 13.57 7.62 10.12
C ALA A 291 12.28 8.19 10.71
N LEU A 292 11.98 7.89 11.99
CA LEU A 292 10.83 8.46 12.71
C LEU A 292 10.95 9.99 12.91
N ASP A 293 12.15 10.54 12.97
CA ASP A 293 12.37 12.00 13.02
C ASP A 293 12.29 12.70 11.63
N SER A 294 12.14 11.92 10.56
CA SER A 294 12.05 12.44 9.20
C SER A 294 10.70 13.15 8.96
N PRO A 295 10.68 14.25 8.18
CA PRO A 295 9.42 14.89 7.77
C PRO A 295 8.53 13.99 6.89
N LEU A 296 9.04 12.86 6.42
CA LEU A 296 8.28 11.84 5.68
C LEU A 296 7.55 10.86 6.58
N SER A 297 7.78 10.88 7.89
CA SER A 297 7.18 9.97 8.88
C SER A 297 5.93 10.60 9.51
N ASN A 298 4.93 10.86 8.67
CA ASN A 298 3.72 11.56 9.04
C ASN A 298 2.57 10.56 9.22
N PHE A 299 2.62 9.80 10.32
CA PHE A 299 1.60 8.79 10.64
C PHE A 299 0.31 9.45 11.06
N VAL A 300 -0.80 8.98 10.53
CA VAL A 300 -2.14 9.55 10.72
C VAL A 300 -3.17 8.42 10.84
N THR A 301 -4.41 8.76 11.19
CA THR A 301 -5.50 7.79 11.29
C THR A 301 -6.76 8.26 10.59
N ASP A 302 -7.10 9.54 10.67
CA ASP A 302 -8.30 10.06 10.03
C ASP A 302 -8.19 9.97 8.49
N PRO A 303 -9.06 9.21 7.82
CA PRO A 303 -9.02 9.09 6.36
C PRO A 303 -9.29 10.42 5.64
N ARG A 304 -9.83 11.43 6.32
CA ARG A 304 -10.05 12.77 5.76
C ARG A 304 -8.74 13.50 5.46
N GLU A 305 -7.67 13.15 6.17
CA GLU A 305 -6.35 13.79 5.99
C GLU A 305 -5.72 13.50 4.63
N ILE A 306 -6.19 12.45 3.94
CA ILE A 306 -5.72 12.07 2.61
C ILE A 306 -6.80 12.23 1.52
N ALA A 307 -8.02 12.55 1.90
CA ALA A 307 -9.18 12.53 0.99
C ALA A 307 -9.09 13.56 -0.15
N GLU A 308 -8.49 14.73 0.09
CA GLU A 308 -8.37 15.80 -0.92
C GLU A 308 -7.42 15.43 -2.06
N ALA A 309 -6.33 14.74 -1.75
CA ALA A 309 -5.32 14.33 -2.72
C ALA A 309 -5.62 12.97 -3.40
N THR A 310 -6.47 12.14 -2.80
CA THR A 310 -6.82 10.79 -3.31
C THR A 310 -7.36 10.78 -4.74
N PRO A 311 -8.16 11.76 -5.22
CA PRO A 311 -8.62 11.81 -6.60
C PRO A 311 -7.52 11.77 -7.66
N VAL A 312 -6.33 12.29 -7.37
CA VAL A 312 -5.16 12.22 -8.27
C VAL A 312 -4.75 10.77 -8.48
N PHE A 313 -4.69 9.99 -7.40
CA PHE A 313 -4.33 8.57 -7.45
C PHE A 313 -5.40 7.73 -8.18
N SER A 314 -6.68 8.03 -7.93
CA SER A 314 -7.79 7.35 -8.63
C SER A 314 -7.77 7.64 -10.12
N GLU A 315 -7.51 8.87 -10.54
CA GLU A 315 -7.39 9.25 -11.95
C GLU A 315 -6.19 8.56 -12.60
N PHE A 316 -5.03 8.53 -11.93
CA PHE A 316 -3.85 7.81 -12.42
C PHE A 316 -4.12 6.31 -12.59
N ALA A 317 -4.75 5.67 -11.60
CA ALA A 317 -5.10 4.26 -11.66
C ALA A 317 -6.04 3.95 -12.84
N ALA A 318 -7.04 4.80 -13.10
CA ALA A 318 -7.94 4.66 -14.24
C ALA A 318 -7.23 4.88 -15.57
N ASN A 319 -6.42 5.94 -15.70
CA ASN A 319 -5.68 6.25 -16.92
C ASN A 319 -4.66 5.16 -17.31
N ASN A 320 -4.12 4.44 -16.30
CA ASN A 320 -3.19 3.34 -16.50
C ASN A 320 -3.87 1.96 -16.57
N GLY A 321 -5.22 1.90 -16.58
CA GLY A 321 -5.97 0.66 -16.70
C GLY A 321 -5.85 -0.28 -15.50
N GLN A 322 -5.52 0.25 -14.32
CA GLN A 322 -5.47 -0.51 -13.07
C GLN A 322 -6.86 -0.66 -12.44
N ILE A 323 -7.73 0.33 -12.66
CA ILE A 323 -9.16 0.33 -12.38
C ILE A 323 -9.92 0.71 -13.64
N ASP A 324 -11.19 0.31 -13.74
CA ASP A 324 -12.02 0.52 -14.93
C ASP A 324 -12.38 2.01 -15.12
N GLU A 325 -12.67 2.71 -14.02
CA GLU A 325 -13.01 4.13 -14.01
C GLU A 325 -12.56 4.80 -12.71
N ARG A 326 -12.45 6.13 -12.74
CA ARG A 326 -12.11 6.92 -11.56
C ARG A 326 -13.15 6.73 -10.46
N LEU A 327 -12.70 6.31 -9.28
CA LEU A 327 -13.51 6.18 -8.08
C LEU A 327 -13.70 7.54 -7.39
N SER A 328 -14.89 7.77 -6.83
CA SER A 328 -15.14 8.93 -5.96
C SER A 328 -14.68 8.66 -4.53
N ASN A 329 -14.49 9.73 -3.74
CA ASN A 329 -14.12 9.59 -2.34
C ASN A 329 -15.21 8.82 -1.54
N GLU A 330 -16.49 8.97 -1.87
CA GLU A 330 -17.58 8.23 -1.24
C GLU A 330 -17.53 6.72 -1.54
N ALA A 331 -16.98 6.34 -2.70
CA ALA A 331 -16.76 4.93 -3.01
C ALA A 331 -15.54 4.37 -2.28
N ILE A 332 -14.50 5.19 -2.08
CA ILE A 332 -13.24 4.76 -1.48
C ILE A 332 -13.31 4.72 0.04
N PHE A 333 -13.88 5.76 0.68
CA PHE A 333 -13.79 5.96 2.13
C PHE A 333 -15.10 5.70 2.86
N ASP A 334 -15.00 5.06 4.04
CA ASP A 334 -16.05 5.01 5.05
C ASP A 334 -15.65 5.90 6.24
N TYR A 335 -16.20 7.10 6.29
CA TYR A 335 -15.95 8.03 7.39
C TYR A 335 -16.79 7.70 8.64
N GLU A 336 -17.93 6.97 8.48
CA GLU A 336 -18.82 6.63 9.59
C GLU A 336 -18.12 5.67 10.57
N ALA A 337 -17.32 4.74 10.04
CA ALA A 337 -16.55 3.83 10.87
C ALA A 337 -15.56 4.60 11.78
N TYR A 338 -14.89 5.62 11.24
CA TYR A 338 -13.99 6.48 12.01
C TYR A 338 -14.75 7.40 12.99
N ASP A 339 -15.89 7.98 12.59
CA ASP A 339 -16.71 8.87 13.42
C ASP A 339 -17.38 8.15 14.60
N SER A 340 -17.34 6.82 14.62
CA SER A 340 -17.88 6.01 15.72
C SER A 340 -16.93 5.88 16.93
N LEU A 341 -15.68 6.40 16.82
CA LEU A 341 -14.65 6.40 17.87
C LEU A 341 -14.94 7.49 18.98
#